data_bb68eba48051ca2f251e9d5847cf4db7
#
_entry.id   bb68eba48051ca2f251e9d5847cf4db7
#
_cell.length_a   1.000
_cell.length_b   1.000
_cell.length_c   1.000
_cell.angle_alpha   90.00
_cell.angle_beta   90.00
_cell.angle_gamma   90.00
#
_symmetry.space_group_name_H-M   'P 1'
#
loop_
_entity.id
_entity.type
_entity.pdbx_description
1 polymer ?
#
loop_
_entity_poly.entity_id
_entity_poly.type
_entity_poly.pdbx_seq_one_letter_code
_entity_poly.pdbx_strand_id
1 'polypeptide(L)'
;MEAAGSNPVFRSTWRRGGVATQRSAKPCTPVRFRSSPPITMIAITGSGEFLPSILDVDRKLLNYLDDIPHVLTLSTAAGKESDARLSYWENLAIDHFKNLNVRHTHIDARNREDLNQDYVLEEMKQSNFVFFSGGSPNHLYDSIYDSDFSTELHHLEKRGIIAGCSAGAMILGEKMIKGVGLNYLPNTIVIPHYGESFYSWISNTVKVLNRGKYKLLCLEKDTYFVKDADQLSVLGKQNVHIIYKKEHHTFSDGDRIDVSLLQ
;
A
#
# COMPACT_ATOMS: atom_id res chain seq x y z
N MET A 1 46.42 27.75 24.51
CA MET A 1 46.44 28.62 23.32
C MET A 1 45.02 28.61 22.76
N GLU A 2 44.34 29.73 22.96
CA GLU A 2 42.97 29.98 22.54
C GLU A 2 42.94 30.33 21.06
N ALA A 3 41.93 29.86 20.35
CA ALA A 3 41.57 30.36 19.03
C ALA A 3 40.14 30.90 19.07
N ALA A 4 40.05 32.22 19.03
CA ALA A 4 38.79 32.96 18.99
C ALA A 4 38.13 32.88 17.60
N GLY A 5 36.86 32.54 17.56
CA GLY A 5 36.01 32.67 16.36
C GLY A 5 35.34 34.03 16.32
N SER A 6 35.56 34.79 15.26
CA SER A 6 34.97 36.10 15.03
C SER A 6 33.64 35.97 14.23
N ASN A 7 32.54 36.46 14.84
CA ASN A 7 31.28 36.72 14.15
C ASN A 7 31.34 38.07 13.43
N PRO A 8 30.93 38.21 12.18
CA PRO A 8 30.79 39.49 11.54
C PRO A 8 29.44 40.13 11.91
N VAL A 9 29.53 41.32 12.54
CA VAL A 9 28.37 42.18 12.80
C VAL A 9 28.06 42.97 11.53
N PHE A 10 26.89 42.78 10.94
CA PHE A 10 26.40 43.64 9.88
C PHE A 10 25.80 44.92 10.45
N ARG A 11 26.45 46.07 10.18
CA ARG A 11 25.89 47.40 10.38
C ARG A 11 25.05 47.79 9.18
N SER A 12 23.73 48.00 9.39
CA SER A 12 22.84 48.56 8.38
C SER A 12 22.90 50.09 8.42
N THR A 13 23.33 50.69 7.31
CA THR A 13 23.18 52.15 7.10
C THR A 13 21.91 52.40 6.29
N TRP A 14 20.94 53.11 6.88
CA TRP A 14 19.74 53.57 6.21
C TRP A 14 20.04 54.73 5.25
N ARG A 15 19.76 54.54 3.95
CA ARG A 15 19.54 55.65 3.02
C ARG A 15 18.10 55.67 2.58
N ARG A 16 17.47 56.87 2.66
CA ARG A 16 16.11 57.14 2.27
C ARG A 16 15.96 57.01 0.73
N GLY A 17 14.79 56.48 0.31
CA GLY A 17 14.19 56.70 -1.00
C GLY A 17 14.36 55.56 -1.99
N GLY A 18 13.44 54.64 -2.03
CA GLY A 18 13.23 53.67 -3.09
C GLY A 18 12.01 52.80 -2.79
N VAL A 19 10.94 52.96 -3.56
CA VAL A 19 9.76 52.09 -3.46
C VAL A 19 10.17 50.72 -3.97
N ALA A 20 10.41 49.80 -3.06
CA ALA A 20 10.62 48.38 -3.39
C ALA A 20 9.26 47.74 -3.61
N THR A 21 8.91 47.46 -4.87
CA THR A 21 7.79 46.57 -5.20
C THR A 21 8.12 45.18 -4.68
N GLN A 22 7.42 44.76 -3.63
CA GLN A 22 7.47 43.43 -3.10
C GLN A 22 6.95 42.47 -4.17
N ARG A 23 7.85 41.70 -4.82
CA ARG A 23 7.43 40.51 -5.59
C ARG A 23 6.85 39.53 -4.57
N SER A 24 5.57 39.23 -4.75
CA SER A 24 4.89 38.20 -3.98
C SER A 24 5.69 36.89 -4.06
N ALA A 25 6.17 36.45 -2.90
CA ALA A 25 6.71 35.09 -2.78
C ALA A 25 5.60 34.12 -3.15
N LYS A 26 5.92 33.16 -4.05
CA LYS A 26 5.00 32.04 -4.33
C LYS A 26 4.64 31.40 -3.00
N PRO A 27 3.37 31.05 -2.77
CA PRO A 27 3.01 30.35 -1.54
C PRO A 27 3.81 29.05 -1.47
N CYS A 28 4.64 28.92 -0.43
CA CYS A 28 5.26 27.65 -0.10
C CYS A 28 4.14 26.66 0.22
N THR A 29 4.12 25.55 -0.46
CA THR A 29 3.27 24.43 -0.11
C THR A 29 3.55 24.09 1.37
N PRO A 30 2.53 24.06 2.24
CA PRO A 30 2.78 23.76 3.64
C PRO A 30 3.35 22.36 3.77
N VAL A 31 4.59 22.26 4.23
CA VAL A 31 5.19 20.98 4.64
C VAL A 31 4.39 20.51 5.85
N ARG A 32 3.61 19.48 5.70
CA ARG A 32 2.91 18.83 6.82
C ARG A 32 3.94 18.07 7.63
N PHE A 33 4.40 18.64 8.72
CA PHE A 33 5.06 17.87 9.77
C PHE A 33 3.99 17.01 10.46
N ARG A 34 3.93 15.73 10.14
CA ARG A 34 3.21 14.76 10.97
C ARG A 34 4.08 14.47 12.20
N SER A 35 3.69 14.99 13.36
CA SER A 35 4.19 14.55 14.68
C SER A 35 3.39 13.33 15.17
N SER A 36 3.02 12.43 14.27
CA SER A 36 2.23 11.24 14.59
C SER A 36 3.15 10.03 14.84
N PRO A 37 2.73 9.09 15.71
CA PRO A 37 3.46 7.83 15.86
C PRO A 37 3.56 7.09 14.50
N PRO A 38 4.51 6.15 14.36
CA PRO A 38 4.70 5.41 13.11
C PRO A 38 3.38 4.82 12.63
N ILE A 39 3.03 5.14 11.39
CA ILE A 39 1.71 4.85 10.81
C ILE A 39 1.83 3.56 10.02
N THR A 40 1.15 2.52 10.47
CA THR A 40 0.91 1.34 9.66
C THR A 40 -0.09 1.67 8.57
N MET A 41 0.37 1.82 7.34
CA MET A 41 -0.55 1.98 6.22
C MET A 41 -0.68 0.68 5.44
N ILE A 42 -1.90 0.18 5.34
CA ILE A 42 -2.28 -0.98 4.53
C ILE A 42 -3.19 -0.49 3.41
N ALA A 43 -2.86 -0.84 2.17
CA ALA A 43 -3.67 -0.50 1.00
C ALA A 43 -3.95 -1.76 0.17
N ILE A 44 -5.20 -2.17 0.08
CA ILE A 44 -5.58 -3.40 -0.62
C ILE A 44 -6.62 -3.15 -1.69
N THR A 45 -6.46 -3.79 -2.85
CA THR A 45 -7.40 -3.69 -3.97
C THR A 45 -7.84 -5.06 -4.47
N GLY A 46 -9.01 -5.11 -5.09
CA GLY A 46 -9.60 -6.35 -5.57
C GLY A 46 -8.94 -6.89 -6.84
N SER A 47 -8.71 -6.01 -7.81
CA SER A 47 -8.12 -6.30 -9.12
C SER A 47 -7.76 -5.00 -9.85
N GLY A 48 -7.08 -5.13 -10.99
CA GLY A 48 -6.73 -3.99 -11.85
C GLY A 48 -5.34 -3.43 -11.61
N GLU A 49 -4.48 -4.13 -10.84
CA GLU A 49 -3.12 -3.70 -10.56
C GLU A 49 -2.32 -3.42 -11.84
N PHE A 50 -1.57 -2.33 -11.82
CA PHE A 50 -0.69 -1.87 -12.90
C PHE A 50 -1.39 -1.52 -14.22
N LEU A 51 -2.71 -1.56 -14.29
CA LEU A 51 -3.45 -1.13 -15.48
C LEU A 51 -3.53 0.41 -15.57
N PRO A 52 -3.70 0.97 -16.77
CA PRO A 52 -3.89 2.41 -16.92
C PRO A 52 -5.08 2.97 -16.13
N SER A 53 -6.08 2.13 -15.86
CA SER A 53 -7.29 2.52 -15.13
C SER A 53 -7.00 2.89 -13.66
N ILE A 54 -5.98 2.31 -13.01
CA ILE A 54 -5.67 2.58 -11.60
C ILE A 54 -4.58 3.65 -11.41
N LEU A 55 -3.94 4.13 -12.48
CA LEU A 55 -2.77 5.01 -12.41
C LEU A 55 -2.98 6.26 -11.53
N ASP A 56 -4.12 6.94 -11.67
CA ASP A 56 -4.42 8.14 -10.88
C ASP A 56 -4.75 7.81 -9.43
N VAL A 57 -5.24 6.61 -9.18
CA VAL A 57 -5.52 6.11 -7.82
C VAL A 57 -4.19 5.82 -7.11
N ASP A 58 -3.25 5.14 -7.78
CA ASP A 58 -1.93 4.86 -7.24
C ASP A 58 -1.12 6.15 -7.01
N ARG A 59 -1.26 7.15 -7.89
CA ARG A 59 -0.66 8.47 -7.67
C ARG A 59 -1.17 9.12 -6.38
N LYS A 60 -2.47 9.02 -6.09
CA LYS A 60 -3.05 9.52 -4.84
C LYS A 60 -2.55 8.71 -3.65
N LEU A 61 -2.43 7.38 -3.79
CA LEU A 61 -1.93 6.51 -2.74
C LEU A 61 -0.47 6.83 -2.38
N LEU A 62 0.38 7.06 -3.37
CA LEU A 62 1.78 7.46 -3.15
C LEU A 62 1.93 8.79 -2.41
N ASN A 63 0.95 9.71 -2.50
CA ASN A 63 0.95 10.97 -1.76
C ASN A 63 0.72 10.82 -0.24
N TYR A 64 0.42 9.61 0.23
CA TYR A 64 0.40 9.33 1.67
C TYR A 64 1.81 9.16 2.26
N LEU A 65 2.82 8.89 1.43
CA LEU A 65 4.20 8.82 1.88
C LEU A 65 4.75 10.23 2.15
N ASP A 66 5.40 10.39 3.29
CA ASP A 66 6.06 11.65 3.66
C ASP A 66 7.39 11.82 2.91
N ASP A 67 8.06 10.71 2.59
CA ASP A 67 9.33 10.65 1.88
C ASP A 67 9.15 10.38 0.38
N ILE A 68 10.23 10.53 -0.39
CA ILE A 68 10.25 10.18 -1.83
C ILE A 68 9.88 8.71 -1.99
N PRO A 69 8.84 8.39 -2.78
CA PRO A 69 8.42 7.01 -2.97
C PRO A 69 9.53 6.13 -3.58
N HIS A 70 9.81 5.03 -2.90
CA HIS A 70 10.61 3.92 -3.43
C HIS A 70 9.77 2.65 -3.35
N VAL A 71 9.26 2.22 -4.48
CA VAL A 71 8.31 1.12 -4.61
C VAL A 71 9.06 -0.17 -4.92
N LEU A 72 8.80 -1.20 -4.11
CA LEU A 72 9.20 -2.59 -4.37
C LEU A 72 7.96 -3.39 -4.78
N THR A 73 7.99 -4.01 -5.96
CA THR A 73 6.94 -4.92 -6.40
C THR A 73 7.44 -6.36 -6.44
N LEU A 74 6.56 -7.27 -6.03
CA LEU A 74 6.84 -8.70 -5.92
C LEU A 74 5.72 -9.49 -6.60
N SER A 75 6.10 -10.40 -7.50
CA SER A 75 5.18 -11.35 -8.14
C SER A 75 5.21 -12.74 -7.52
N THR A 76 5.67 -12.86 -6.26
CA THR A 76 5.83 -14.13 -5.53
C THR A 76 4.56 -14.98 -5.51
N ALA A 77 3.37 -14.37 -5.45
CA ALA A 77 2.11 -15.11 -5.54
C ALA A 77 1.99 -15.93 -6.83
N ALA A 78 2.58 -15.45 -7.92
CA ALA A 78 2.65 -16.12 -9.23
C ALA A 78 3.92 -16.97 -9.42
N GLY A 79 4.75 -17.16 -8.39
CA GLY A 79 6.05 -17.79 -8.46
C GLY A 79 6.08 -19.23 -9.02
N LYS A 80 4.93 -19.91 -9.06
CA LYS A 80 4.76 -21.25 -9.69
C LYS A 80 4.26 -21.18 -11.13
N GLU A 81 4.02 -19.99 -11.67
CA GLU A 81 3.59 -19.78 -13.04
C GLU A 81 4.78 -19.80 -14.01
N SER A 82 4.50 -19.70 -15.31
CA SER A 82 5.56 -19.68 -16.33
C SER A 82 6.35 -18.38 -16.33
N ASP A 83 7.61 -18.44 -16.79
CA ASP A 83 8.48 -17.26 -16.95
C ASP A 83 7.81 -16.18 -17.81
N ALA A 84 7.10 -16.56 -18.87
CA ALA A 84 6.36 -15.61 -19.70
C ALA A 84 5.28 -14.87 -18.92
N ARG A 85 4.63 -15.53 -17.94
CA ARG A 85 3.62 -14.88 -17.09
C ARG A 85 4.27 -13.95 -16.07
N LEU A 86 5.38 -14.34 -15.47
CA LEU A 86 6.13 -13.48 -14.54
C LEU A 86 6.67 -12.24 -15.25
N SER A 87 7.31 -12.42 -16.44
CA SER A 87 7.78 -11.28 -17.24
C SER A 87 6.65 -10.35 -17.69
N TYR A 88 5.45 -10.86 -17.93
CA TYR A 88 4.28 -10.03 -18.20
C TYR A 88 3.94 -9.12 -17.02
N TRP A 89 3.89 -9.65 -15.79
CA TRP A 89 3.62 -8.86 -14.58
C TRP A 89 4.73 -7.87 -14.28
N GLU A 90 5.99 -8.26 -14.42
CA GLU A 90 7.15 -7.40 -14.28
C GLU A 90 7.08 -6.20 -15.21
N ASN A 91 6.86 -6.43 -16.53
CA ASN A 91 6.78 -5.35 -17.51
C ASN A 91 5.61 -4.40 -17.22
N LEU A 92 4.45 -4.92 -16.81
CA LEU A 92 3.32 -4.08 -16.41
C LEU A 92 3.68 -3.19 -15.22
N ALA A 93 4.33 -3.75 -14.19
CA ALA A 93 4.75 -2.98 -13.01
C ALA A 93 5.78 -1.91 -13.39
N ILE A 94 6.80 -2.25 -14.18
CA ILE A 94 7.83 -1.31 -14.64
C ILE A 94 7.19 -0.14 -15.39
N ASP A 95 6.34 -0.41 -16.37
CA ASP A 95 5.69 0.63 -17.17
C ASP A 95 4.77 1.51 -16.31
N HIS A 96 4.04 0.90 -15.37
CA HIS A 96 3.13 1.59 -14.49
C HIS A 96 3.87 2.60 -13.59
N PHE A 97 4.88 2.16 -12.85
CA PHE A 97 5.63 3.03 -11.93
C PHE A 97 6.54 4.02 -12.66
N LYS A 98 7.01 3.70 -13.87
CA LYS A 98 7.65 4.67 -14.77
C LYS A 98 6.69 5.81 -15.13
N ASN A 99 5.43 5.53 -15.44
CA ASN A 99 4.41 6.54 -15.71
C ASN A 99 4.04 7.39 -14.48
N LEU A 100 4.25 6.87 -13.28
CA LEU A 100 4.11 7.61 -12.03
C LEU A 100 5.35 8.45 -11.68
N ASN A 101 6.47 8.25 -12.41
CA ASN A 101 7.74 8.93 -12.20
C ASN A 101 8.29 8.76 -10.76
N VAL A 102 8.25 7.54 -10.25
CA VAL A 102 8.77 7.16 -8.94
C VAL A 102 9.90 6.14 -9.05
N ARG A 103 10.76 6.07 -8.04
CA ARG A 103 11.75 4.99 -7.95
C ARG A 103 11.03 3.66 -7.77
N HIS A 104 11.33 2.70 -8.61
CA HIS A 104 10.70 1.38 -8.61
C HIS A 104 11.73 0.28 -8.84
N THR A 105 11.60 -0.78 -8.05
CA THR A 105 12.33 -2.04 -8.23
C THR A 105 11.32 -3.18 -8.30
N HIS A 106 11.43 -4.02 -9.32
CA HIS A 106 10.73 -5.31 -9.37
C HIS A 106 11.71 -6.42 -9.02
N ILE A 107 11.30 -7.37 -8.18
CA ILE A 107 12.09 -8.54 -7.83
C ILE A 107 11.31 -9.81 -8.17
N ASP A 108 11.88 -10.65 -9.03
CA ASP A 108 11.38 -12.00 -9.34
C ASP A 108 11.77 -12.98 -8.22
N ALA A 109 11.23 -12.76 -7.02
CA ALA A 109 11.34 -13.70 -5.90
C ALA A 109 10.15 -14.67 -5.96
N ARG A 110 10.39 -15.93 -6.28
CA ARG A 110 9.34 -16.91 -6.57
C ARG A 110 8.89 -17.73 -5.36
N ASN A 111 9.70 -17.75 -4.31
CA ASN A 111 9.49 -18.59 -3.14
C ASN A 111 10.16 -17.97 -1.91
N ARG A 112 10.14 -18.70 -0.78
CA ARG A 112 10.72 -18.25 0.50
C ARG A 112 12.24 -18.06 0.40
N GLU A 113 12.93 -18.96 -0.25
CA GLU A 113 14.39 -18.93 -0.39
C GLU A 113 14.83 -17.68 -1.16
N ASP A 114 14.10 -17.34 -2.23
CA ASP A 114 14.36 -16.13 -3.01
C ASP A 114 14.09 -14.86 -2.19
N LEU A 115 12.96 -14.81 -1.44
CA LEU A 115 12.61 -13.67 -0.60
C LEU A 115 13.63 -13.39 0.52
N ASN A 116 14.32 -14.42 1.00
CA ASN A 116 15.32 -14.30 2.08
C ASN A 116 16.74 -14.06 1.56
N GLN A 117 16.94 -13.83 0.26
CA GLN A 117 18.24 -13.43 -0.26
C GLN A 117 18.63 -12.03 0.25
N ASP A 118 19.89 -11.84 0.58
CA ASP A 118 20.42 -10.58 1.15
C ASP A 118 20.04 -9.36 0.31
N TYR A 119 20.13 -9.45 -1.03
CA TYR A 119 19.79 -8.34 -1.91
C TYR A 119 18.30 -7.97 -1.87
N VAL A 120 17.40 -8.94 -1.65
CA VAL A 120 15.95 -8.71 -1.49
C VAL A 120 15.67 -7.99 -0.18
N LEU A 121 16.29 -8.47 0.91
CA LEU A 121 16.14 -7.86 2.23
C LEU A 121 16.72 -6.44 2.26
N GLU A 122 17.84 -6.18 1.61
CA GLU A 122 18.41 -4.84 1.49
C GLU A 122 17.52 -3.91 0.66
N GLU A 123 16.93 -4.37 -0.45
CA GLU A 123 16.00 -3.58 -1.23
C GLU A 123 14.71 -3.28 -0.43
N MET A 124 14.23 -4.25 0.35
CA MET A 124 13.08 -4.08 1.24
C MET A 124 13.34 -3.01 2.32
N LYS A 125 14.56 -2.94 2.89
CA LYS A 125 14.97 -1.92 3.86
C LYS A 125 15.00 -0.52 3.26
N GLN A 126 15.38 -0.39 1.99
CA GLN A 126 15.45 0.89 1.28
C GLN A 126 14.09 1.36 0.77
N SER A 127 13.13 0.44 0.58
CA SER A 127 11.80 0.76 0.08
C SER A 127 10.89 1.31 1.18
N ASN A 128 9.97 2.20 0.82
CA ASN A 128 8.90 2.69 1.70
C ASN A 128 7.50 2.34 1.19
N PHE A 129 7.43 1.52 0.14
CA PHE A 129 6.21 0.97 -0.41
C PHE A 129 6.50 -0.44 -0.93
N VAL A 130 5.80 -1.45 -0.43
CA VAL A 130 5.85 -2.80 -0.98
C VAL A 130 4.50 -3.17 -1.59
N PHE A 131 4.51 -3.81 -2.75
CA PHE A 131 3.30 -4.25 -3.44
C PHE A 131 3.36 -5.75 -3.76
N PHE A 132 2.40 -6.51 -3.25
CA PHE A 132 2.20 -7.92 -3.56
C PHE A 132 1.15 -8.08 -4.66
N SER A 133 1.56 -8.59 -5.82
CA SER A 133 0.68 -8.85 -6.96
C SER A 133 -0.24 -10.06 -6.75
N GLY A 134 -1.12 -10.32 -7.71
CA GLY A 134 -2.02 -11.46 -7.73
C GLY A 134 -1.33 -12.80 -8.01
N GLY A 135 -2.06 -13.90 -7.81
CA GLY A 135 -1.62 -15.28 -8.02
C GLY A 135 -2.19 -16.24 -6.97
N SER A 136 -1.37 -17.11 -6.40
CA SER A 136 -1.76 -18.06 -5.35
C SER A 136 -1.58 -17.46 -3.96
N PRO A 137 -2.65 -17.19 -3.19
CA PRO A 137 -2.52 -16.61 -1.86
C PRO A 137 -1.84 -17.55 -0.87
N ASN A 138 -2.08 -18.86 -0.95
CA ASN A 138 -1.42 -19.83 -0.07
C ASN A 138 0.09 -19.89 -0.35
N HIS A 139 0.49 -19.89 -1.62
CA HIS A 139 1.91 -19.89 -1.97
C HIS A 139 2.59 -18.61 -1.47
N LEU A 140 1.97 -17.44 -1.64
CA LEU A 140 2.51 -16.18 -1.14
C LEU A 140 2.62 -16.19 0.39
N TYR A 141 1.58 -16.65 1.10
CA TYR A 141 1.60 -16.76 2.55
C TYR A 141 2.74 -17.69 3.01
N ASP A 142 2.85 -18.88 2.44
CA ASP A 142 3.89 -19.86 2.78
C ASP A 142 5.32 -19.34 2.50
N SER A 143 5.46 -18.46 1.51
CA SER A 143 6.75 -17.84 1.19
C SER A 143 7.14 -16.73 2.19
N ILE A 144 6.18 -15.99 2.73
CA ILE A 144 6.43 -14.86 3.62
C ILE A 144 6.41 -15.27 5.11
N TYR A 145 5.45 -16.09 5.51
CA TYR A 145 5.22 -16.40 6.92
C TYR A 145 6.46 -16.97 7.60
N ASP A 146 6.83 -16.45 8.78
CA ASP A 146 7.96 -16.89 9.59
C ASP A 146 9.29 -16.93 8.81
N SER A 147 9.63 -15.81 8.16
CA SER A 147 10.85 -15.61 7.35
C SER A 147 11.52 -14.28 7.73
N ASP A 148 12.78 -14.12 7.30
CA ASP A 148 13.51 -12.84 7.47
C ASP A 148 12.79 -11.72 6.71
N PHE A 149 12.22 -12.03 5.54
CA PHE A 149 11.39 -11.08 4.80
C PHE A 149 10.18 -10.61 5.61
N SER A 150 9.52 -11.49 6.37
CA SER A 150 8.40 -11.07 7.23
C SER A 150 8.83 -10.13 8.35
N THR A 151 10.06 -10.26 8.85
CA THR A 151 10.64 -9.35 9.84
C THR A 151 10.84 -7.95 9.24
N GLU A 152 11.38 -7.86 8.03
CA GLU A 152 11.55 -6.59 7.32
C GLU A 152 10.19 -5.98 6.93
N LEU A 153 9.18 -6.80 6.65
CA LEU A 153 7.81 -6.33 6.39
C LEU A 153 7.20 -5.65 7.64
N HIS A 154 7.45 -6.18 8.84
CA HIS A 154 7.06 -5.54 10.09
C HIS A 154 7.81 -4.23 10.37
N HIS A 155 9.06 -4.11 9.91
CA HIS A 155 9.80 -2.85 9.97
C HIS A 155 9.23 -1.82 8.99
N LEU A 156 8.87 -2.23 7.78
CA LEU A 156 8.22 -1.37 6.78
C LEU A 156 6.86 -0.86 7.27
N GLU A 157 6.09 -1.69 7.94
CA GLU A 157 4.80 -1.33 8.53
C GLU A 157 4.85 -0.02 9.32
N LYS A 158 5.97 0.28 9.97
CA LYS A 158 6.16 1.46 10.84
C LYS A 158 6.57 2.72 10.06
N ARG A 159 6.86 2.64 8.78
CA ARG A 159 7.46 3.75 8.01
C ARG A 159 6.96 3.89 6.57
N GLY A 160 6.05 3.03 6.15
CA GLY A 160 5.64 2.99 4.76
C GLY A 160 4.30 2.29 4.53
N ILE A 161 4.08 1.91 3.28
CA ILE A 161 2.83 1.31 2.80
C ILE A 161 3.07 -0.17 2.46
N ILE A 162 2.24 -1.03 3.02
CA ILE A 162 2.09 -2.42 2.58
C ILE A 162 0.85 -2.50 1.70
N ALA A 163 1.04 -2.77 0.43
CA ALA A 163 -0.03 -2.85 -0.54
C ALA A 163 -0.17 -4.25 -1.15
N GLY A 164 -1.36 -4.58 -1.62
CA GLY A 164 -1.60 -5.84 -2.29
C GLY A 164 -2.85 -5.87 -3.13
N CYS A 165 -2.79 -6.67 -4.21
CA CYS A 165 -3.92 -6.94 -5.09
C CYS A 165 -4.25 -8.42 -5.10
N SER A 166 -5.55 -8.75 -5.18
CA SER A 166 -6.00 -10.14 -5.30
C SER A 166 -5.41 -11.05 -4.23
N ALA A 167 -4.49 -11.97 -4.57
CA ALA A 167 -3.77 -12.82 -3.62
C ALA A 167 -2.99 -12.00 -2.59
N GLY A 168 -2.32 -10.92 -3.03
CA GLY A 168 -1.60 -10.00 -2.14
C GLY A 168 -2.52 -9.30 -1.14
N ALA A 169 -3.75 -8.98 -1.54
CA ALA A 169 -4.76 -8.43 -0.64
C ALA A 169 -5.27 -9.49 0.35
N MET A 170 -5.49 -10.71 -0.11
CA MET A 170 -6.03 -11.80 0.72
C MET A 170 -5.14 -12.16 1.90
N ILE A 171 -3.81 -12.19 1.72
CA ILE A 171 -2.88 -12.56 2.79
C ILE A 171 -2.82 -11.52 3.92
N LEU A 172 -3.24 -10.27 3.67
CA LEU A 172 -3.20 -9.21 4.68
C LEU A 172 -4.37 -9.27 5.68
N GLY A 173 -5.44 -10.03 5.38
CA GLY A 173 -6.48 -10.36 6.35
C GLY A 173 -5.98 -11.28 7.47
N GLU A 174 -6.79 -11.51 8.50
CA GLU A 174 -6.54 -12.54 9.52
C GLU A 174 -6.75 -13.93 8.94
N LYS A 175 -7.76 -14.06 8.07
CA LYS A 175 -8.13 -15.32 7.42
C LYS A 175 -8.19 -15.14 5.92
N MET A 176 -7.81 -16.18 5.22
CA MET A 176 -8.10 -16.34 3.79
C MET A 176 -9.31 -17.26 3.61
N ILE A 177 -9.83 -17.35 2.39
CA ILE A 177 -10.89 -18.31 2.04
C ILE A 177 -10.46 -19.73 2.40
N LYS A 178 -9.20 -20.06 2.15
CA LYS A 178 -8.56 -21.31 2.58
C LYS A 178 -7.24 -20.98 3.27
N GLY A 179 -7.18 -21.12 4.59
CA GLY A 179 -5.96 -20.86 5.36
C GLY A 179 -6.04 -19.62 6.26
N VAL A 180 -4.89 -19.27 6.82
CA VAL A 180 -4.69 -18.09 7.67
C VAL A 180 -3.98 -17.00 6.87
N GLY A 181 -4.14 -15.74 7.26
CA GLY A 181 -3.41 -14.61 6.69
C GLY A 181 -2.37 -14.06 7.66
N LEU A 182 -1.70 -12.98 7.27
CA LEU A 182 -0.65 -12.31 8.05
C LEU A 182 -1.22 -11.41 9.16
N ASN A 183 -2.54 -11.27 9.24
CA ASN A 183 -3.26 -10.56 10.31
C ASN A 183 -2.97 -9.04 10.42
N TYR A 184 -2.66 -8.37 9.31
CA TYR A 184 -2.59 -6.90 9.26
C TYR A 184 -3.98 -6.24 9.39
N LEU A 185 -5.02 -6.98 9.01
CA LEU A 185 -6.42 -6.62 9.14
C LEU A 185 -7.14 -7.67 10.03
N PRO A 186 -7.14 -7.47 11.36
CA PRO A 186 -7.78 -8.40 12.30
C PRO A 186 -9.27 -8.57 12.03
N ASN A 187 -9.83 -9.72 12.43
CA ASN A 187 -11.24 -10.08 12.29
C ASN A 187 -11.77 -10.09 10.85
N THR A 188 -10.90 -10.05 9.82
CA THR A 188 -11.33 -9.93 8.42
C THR A 188 -10.94 -11.12 7.57
N ILE A 189 -11.81 -11.39 6.57
CA ILE A 189 -11.50 -12.15 5.36
C ILE A 189 -11.59 -11.19 4.19
N VAL A 190 -10.51 -11.01 3.44
CA VAL A 190 -10.49 -10.19 2.24
C VAL A 190 -11.00 -10.98 1.05
N ILE A 191 -11.99 -10.44 0.35
CA ILE A 191 -12.62 -11.02 -0.84
C ILE A 191 -12.32 -10.11 -2.03
N PRO A 192 -11.29 -10.41 -2.83
CA PRO A 192 -10.98 -9.66 -4.05
C PRO A 192 -11.98 -10.00 -5.16
N HIS A 193 -11.88 -9.26 -6.28
CA HIS A 193 -12.71 -9.47 -7.48
C HIS A 193 -14.23 -9.41 -7.21
N TYR A 194 -14.63 -8.66 -6.20
CA TYR A 194 -16.03 -8.56 -5.85
C TYR A 194 -16.81 -7.84 -6.98
N GLY A 195 -17.98 -8.40 -7.34
CA GLY A 195 -18.76 -7.88 -8.47
C GLY A 195 -18.35 -8.43 -9.84
N GLU A 196 -17.17 -9.07 -9.97
CA GLU A 196 -16.80 -9.76 -11.21
C GLU A 196 -17.54 -11.10 -11.33
N SER A 197 -18.10 -11.38 -12.51
CA SER A 197 -19.06 -12.48 -12.74
C SER A 197 -18.54 -13.86 -12.29
N PHE A 198 -17.26 -14.13 -12.50
CA PHE A 198 -16.65 -15.42 -12.13
C PHE A 198 -16.52 -15.60 -10.61
N TYR A 199 -16.35 -14.50 -9.86
CA TYR A 199 -16.11 -14.56 -8.41
C TYR A 199 -17.39 -14.41 -7.57
N SER A 200 -18.53 -14.13 -8.18
CA SER A 200 -19.80 -13.91 -7.47
C SER A 200 -20.25 -15.13 -6.66
N TRP A 201 -20.03 -16.34 -7.15
CA TRP A 201 -20.37 -17.56 -6.42
C TRP A 201 -19.40 -17.83 -5.26
N ILE A 202 -18.10 -17.47 -5.41
CA ILE A 202 -17.11 -17.62 -4.35
C ILE A 202 -17.50 -16.75 -3.16
N SER A 203 -17.84 -15.48 -3.39
CA SER A 203 -18.26 -14.55 -2.35
C SER A 203 -19.52 -15.03 -1.61
N ASN A 204 -20.48 -15.59 -2.32
CA ASN A 204 -21.68 -16.16 -1.73
C ASN A 204 -21.37 -17.41 -0.89
N THR A 205 -20.51 -18.29 -1.40
CA THR A 205 -20.06 -19.48 -0.66
C THR A 205 -19.34 -19.09 0.63
N VAL A 206 -18.46 -18.09 0.59
CA VAL A 206 -17.74 -17.59 1.76
C VAL A 206 -18.72 -16.99 2.78
N LYS A 207 -19.73 -16.22 2.35
CA LYS A 207 -20.77 -15.70 3.24
C LYS A 207 -21.46 -16.82 4.04
N VAL A 208 -21.82 -17.91 3.34
CA VAL A 208 -22.48 -19.08 3.96
C VAL A 208 -21.54 -19.82 4.93
N LEU A 209 -20.31 -20.09 4.53
CA LEU A 209 -19.33 -20.83 5.32
C LEU A 209 -18.81 -20.02 6.51
N ASN A 210 -18.67 -18.71 6.38
CA ASN A 210 -18.19 -17.81 7.42
C ASN A 210 -19.12 -17.76 8.64
N ARG A 211 -20.41 -17.97 8.48
CA ARG A 211 -21.44 -17.94 9.56
C ARG A 211 -21.36 -16.69 10.44
N GLY A 212 -20.84 -15.58 9.92
CA GLY A 212 -20.66 -14.33 10.66
C GLY A 212 -19.54 -14.37 11.71
N LYS A 213 -18.54 -15.24 11.55
CA LYS A 213 -17.37 -15.29 12.43
C LYS A 213 -16.40 -14.14 12.13
N TYR A 214 -16.16 -13.87 10.85
CA TYR A 214 -15.27 -12.81 10.38
C TYR A 214 -16.07 -11.78 9.58
N LYS A 215 -15.58 -10.57 9.52
CA LYS A 215 -16.06 -9.54 8.63
C LYS A 215 -15.50 -9.79 7.22
N LEU A 216 -16.35 -9.75 6.21
CA LEU A 216 -15.93 -9.90 4.83
C LEU A 216 -15.64 -8.52 4.26
N LEU A 217 -14.39 -8.25 3.98
CA LEU A 217 -13.95 -7.03 3.30
C LEU A 217 -13.86 -7.33 1.80
N CYS A 218 -14.88 -6.90 1.05
CA CYS A 218 -15.03 -7.20 -0.35
C CYS A 218 -14.57 -6.01 -1.19
N LEU A 219 -13.68 -6.26 -2.15
CA LEU A 219 -12.99 -5.25 -2.93
C LEU A 219 -13.35 -5.38 -4.41
N GLU A 220 -13.88 -4.31 -4.98
CA GLU A 220 -14.09 -4.19 -6.41
C GLU A 220 -12.79 -3.77 -7.13
N LYS A 221 -12.84 -3.80 -8.46
CA LYS A 221 -11.72 -3.44 -9.34
C LYS A 221 -11.33 -1.96 -9.18
N ASP A 222 -10.04 -1.63 -9.39
CA ASP A 222 -9.52 -0.26 -9.43
C ASP A 222 -9.87 0.58 -8.18
N THR A 223 -10.00 -0.08 -7.01
CA THR A 223 -10.42 0.57 -5.77
C THR A 223 -9.69 -0.01 -4.58
N TYR A 224 -9.06 0.86 -3.80
CA TYR A 224 -8.37 0.51 -2.57
C TYR A 224 -9.24 0.71 -1.34
N PHE A 225 -9.19 -0.26 -0.45
CA PHE A 225 -9.41 -0.03 0.97
C PHE A 225 -8.07 0.40 1.58
N VAL A 226 -8.07 1.53 2.26
CA VAL A 226 -6.87 2.10 2.90
C VAL A 226 -7.09 2.17 4.40
N LYS A 227 -6.19 1.51 5.16
CA LYS A 227 -6.07 1.66 6.61
C LYS A 227 -4.82 2.49 6.88
N ASP A 228 -4.99 3.66 7.50
CA ASP A 228 -3.93 4.57 7.92
C ASP A 228 -4.06 4.82 9.42
N ALA A 229 -3.28 4.11 10.24
CA ALA A 229 -3.43 4.03 11.69
C ALA A 229 -4.89 3.66 12.07
N ASP A 230 -5.61 4.59 12.70
CA ASP A 230 -7.00 4.41 13.12
C ASP A 230 -8.01 4.97 12.10
N GLN A 231 -7.57 5.36 10.91
CA GLN A 231 -8.45 5.85 9.85
C GLN A 231 -8.60 4.81 8.76
N LEU A 232 -9.84 4.55 8.39
CA LEU A 232 -10.19 3.67 7.29
C LEU A 232 -10.87 4.51 6.21
N SER A 233 -10.46 4.33 4.95
CA SER A 233 -11.01 5.08 3.83
C SER A 233 -11.02 4.27 2.54
N VAL A 234 -11.74 4.78 1.55
CA VAL A 234 -11.79 4.24 0.20
C VAL A 234 -11.13 5.21 -0.76
N LEU A 235 -10.33 4.68 -1.66
CA LEU A 235 -9.66 5.44 -2.71
C LEU A 235 -9.77 4.67 -4.03
N GLY A 236 -10.53 5.18 -5.00
CA GLY A 236 -10.65 4.44 -6.26
C GLY A 236 -11.81 4.83 -7.14
N LYS A 237 -12.24 3.91 -8.00
CA LYS A 237 -13.26 4.15 -9.04
C LYS A 237 -14.56 3.40 -8.81
N GLN A 238 -14.51 2.38 -7.98
CA GLN A 238 -15.66 1.54 -7.65
C GLN A 238 -15.85 1.50 -6.12
N ASN A 239 -16.29 0.37 -5.57
CA ASN A 239 -16.69 0.32 -4.18
C ASN A 239 -15.87 -0.68 -3.37
N VAL A 240 -15.88 -0.46 -2.06
CA VAL A 240 -15.49 -1.40 -1.03
C VAL A 240 -16.75 -1.77 -0.23
N HIS A 241 -16.90 -3.05 0.09
CA HIS A 241 -18.03 -3.50 0.88
C HIS A 241 -17.56 -4.20 2.15
N ILE A 242 -18.23 -3.94 3.25
CA ILE A 242 -18.05 -4.67 4.51
C ILE A 242 -19.34 -5.44 4.79
N ILE A 243 -19.22 -6.77 4.86
CA ILE A 243 -20.36 -7.65 5.09
C ILE A 243 -20.13 -8.44 6.37
N TYR A 244 -21.04 -8.28 7.32
CA TYR A 244 -21.01 -8.99 8.57
C TYR A 244 -22.41 -9.42 8.99
N LYS A 245 -22.60 -10.73 9.21
CA LYS A 245 -23.93 -11.31 9.49
C LYS A 245 -24.94 -10.92 8.41
N LYS A 246 -25.93 -10.09 8.76
CA LYS A 246 -26.98 -9.60 7.85
C LYS A 246 -26.73 -8.17 7.35
N GLU A 247 -25.71 -7.52 7.87
CA GLU A 247 -25.36 -6.14 7.51
C GLU A 247 -24.45 -6.12 6.29
N HIS A 248 -24.70 -5.17 5.41
CA HIS A 248 -23.92 -4.94 4.20
C HIS A 248 -23.75 -3.43 4.02
N HIS A 249 -22.54 -2.96 4.23
CA HIS A 249 -22.15 -1.57 4.05
C HIS A 249 -21.35 -1.42 2.76
N THR A 250 -21.61 -0.35 2.02
CA THR A 250 -20.91 -0.03 0.75
C THR A 250 -20.31 1.35 0.87
N PHE A 251 -19.06 1.49 0.45
CA PHE A 251 -18.27 2.71 0.53
C PHE A 251 -17.63 3.01 -0.81
N SER A 252 -17.57 4.29 -1.18
CA SER A 252 -17.04 4.81 -2.45
C SER A 252 -15.84 5.73 -2.23
N ASP A 253 -15.21 6.20 -3.32
CA ASP A 253 -14.05 7.11 -3.28
C ASP A 253 -14.28 8.30 -2.33
N GLY A 254 -13.33 8.49 -1.41
CA GLY A 254 -13.35 9.56 -0.42
C GLY A 254 -14.13 9.25 0.86
N ASP A 255 -14.90 8.16 0.92
CA ASP A 255 -15.62 7.78 2.13
C ASP A 255 -14.64 7.40 3.24
N ARG A 256 -14.98 7.81 4.46
CA ARG A 256 -14.35 7.34 5.69
C ARG A 256 -15.20 6.23 6.30
N ILE A 257 -14.54 5.17 6.71
CA ILE A 257 -15.18 4.00 7.31
C ILE A 257 -14.96 4.06 8.82
N ASP A 258 -16.03 3.84 9.59
CA ASP A 258 -15.90 3.73 11.05
C ASP A 258 -15.08 2.49 11.41
N VAL A 259 -14.03 2.67 12.22
CA VAL A 259 -13.13 1.59 12.63
C VAL A 259 -13.85 0.47 13.38
N SER A 260 -14.97 0.78 14.06
CA SER A 260 -15.81 -0.22 14.74
C SER A 260 -16.39 -1.27 13.79
N LEU A 261 -16.49 -0.95 12.50
CA LEU A 261 -16.93 -1.92 11.49
C LEU A 261 -15.89 -3.01 11.23
N LEU A 262 -14.63 -2.85 11.64
CA LEU A 262 -13.59 -3.88 11.54
C LEU A 262 -13.13 -4.42 12.91
N GLN A 263 -13.50 -3.79 14.01
CA GLN A 263 -13.29 -4.29 15.37
C GLN A 263 -14.38 -5.27 15.78
#